data_fd2316320d8a76b55ea52ece774f7a61
#
_entry.id   fd2316320d8a76b55ea52ece774f7a61
#
_cell.length_a   1.000
_cell.length_b   1.000
_cell.length_c   1.000
_cell.angle_alpha   90.00
_cell.angle_beta   90.00
_cell.angle_gamma   90.00
#
_symmetry.space_group_name_H-M   'P 1'
#
loop_
_entity.id
_entity.type
_entity.pdbx_description
1 polymer ?
#
loop_
_entity_poly.entity_id
_entity_poly.type
_entity_poly.pdbx_seq_one_letter_code
_entity_poly.pdbx_strand_id
1 'polypeptide(L)'
;SESIALNCSQAIIFVNKFQMQKYPEKVQKKSVYIPNGIPNVQPTSKCNYISSMGLTPGKYVISVGRITPEKGFDVLIQAFEKLNTDYKLVIVGGVEAESDYEENLKKLIKSNRVVFTGYIFGEKLNEVYSHAGMYVLSSYNEGFPLVLLEAMSYQLDVLVSDIPATHLIDLKESDYFKPGDVHDSVSYTH
;
A
#
# COMPACT_ATOMS: atom_id res chain seq x y z
N SER A 1 -17.12 15.24 19.44
CA SER A 1 -16.32 15.64 18.27
C SER A 1 -14.83 15.53 18.59
N GLU A 2 -13.98 15.35 17.61
CA GLU A 2 -12.50 15.26 17.71
C GLU A 2 -11.93 16.41 18.57
N SER A 3 -12.40 17.64 18.35
CA SER A 3 -11.97 18.83 19.09
C SER A 3 -12.21 18.71 20.61
N ILE A 4 -13.30 18.09 21.05
CA ILE A 4 -13.57 17.86 22.47
C ILE A 4 -12.59 16.83 23.03
N ALA A 5 -12.39 15.73 22.35
CA ALA A 5 -11.44 14.69 22.77
C ALA A 5 -10.03 15.24 22.92
N LEU A 6 -9.54 15.99 21.92
CA LEU A 6 -8.22 16.63 21.98
C LEU A 6 -8.07 17.64 23.10
N ASN A 7 -9.11 18.41 23.43
CA ASN A 7 -9.04 19.39 24.52
C ASN A 7 -9.09 18.75 25.92
N CYS A 8 -9.84 17.67 26.09
CA CYS A 8 -10.05 17.00 27.39
C CYS A 8 -8.95 15.97 27.70
N SER A 9 -8.16 15.51 26.72
CA SER A 9 -7.10 14.53 26.93
C SER A 9 -5.93 15.13 27.72
N GLN A 10 -5.39 14.37 28.66
CA GLN A 10 -4.18 14.72 29.41
C GLN A 10 -2.91 14.53 28.57
N ALA A 11 -2.89 13.48 27.72
CA ALA A 11 -1.84 13.20 26.76
C ALA A 11 -2.46 12.69 25.46
N ILE A 12 -1.77 12.89 24.34
CA ILE A 12 -2.20 12.49 22.99
C ILE A 12 -1.05 11.77 22.33
N ILE A 13 -1.32 10.62 21.72
CA ILE A 13 -0.36 9.89 20.90
C ILE A 13 -0.70 10.11 19.44
N PHE A 14 0.27 10.54 18.67
CA PHE A 14 0.18 10.59 17.21
C PHE A 14 1.08 9.53 16.61
N VAL A 15 0.56 8.79 15.63
CA VAL A 15 1.31 7.82 14.82
C VAL A 15 1.92 8.46 13.57
N ASN A 16 1.56 9.72 13.29
CA ASN A 16 2.06 10.51 12.17
C ASN A 16 2.50 11.89 12.67
N LYS A 17 3.82 12.15 12.58
CA LYS A 17 4.41 13.42 13.04
C LYS A 17 3.94 14.63 12.23
N PHE A 18 3.67 14.45 10.93
CA PHE A 18 3.18 15.53 10.08
C PHE A 18 1.72 15.89 10.40
N GLN A 19 0.91 14.91 10.80
CA GLN A 19 -0.42 15.20 11.34
C GLN A 19 -0.33 15.96 12.66
N MET A 20 0.52 15.52 13.58
CA MET A 20 0.71 16.20 14.87
C MET A 20 1.07 17.67 14.70
N GLN A 21 1.92 18.01 13.74
CA GLN A 21 2.35 19.39 13.46
C GLN A 21 1.24 20.29 12.91
N LYS A 22 0.15 19.74 12.38
CA LYS A 22 -1.01 20.51 11.90
C LYS A 22 -1.91 21.03 13.02
N TYR A 23 -1.77 20.50 14.23
CA TYR A 23 -2.59 20.91 15.37
C TYR A 23 -2.02 22.13 16.09
N PRO A 24 -2.86 22.92 16.81
CA PRO A 24 -2.42 24.06 17.60
C PRO A 24 -1.35 23.67 18.64
N GLU A 25 -0.46 24.60 18.96
CA GLU A 25 0.66 24.41 19.91
C GLU A 25 0.21 23.81 21.26
N LYS A 26 -0.97 24.22 21.76
CA LYS A 26 -1.57 23.66 22.97
C LYS A 26 -1.80 22.14 22.89
N VAL A 27 -2.15 21.63 21.73
CA VAL A 27 -2.32 20.19 21.47
C VAL A 27 -0.96 19.53 21.34
N GLN A 28 -0.04 20.13 20.57
CA GLN A 28 1.30 19.60 20.37
C GLN A 28 2.09 19.45 21.68
N LYS A 29 1.98 20.40 22.61
CA LYS A 29 2.67 20.37 23.93
C LYS A 29 2.31 19.15 24.79
N LYS A 30 1.15 18.56 24.60
CA LYS A 30 0.71 17.34 25.30
C LYS A 30 0.69 16.10 24.41
N SER A 31 1.33 16.19 23.24
CA SER A 31 1.38 15.12 22.26
C SER A 31 2.74 14.45 22.23
N VAL A 32 2.72 13.13 22.02
CA VAL A 32 3.90 12.31 21.80
C VAL A 32 3.75 11.60 20.46
N TYR A 33 4.81 11.62 19.66
CA TYR A 33 4.89 10.82 18.46
C TYR A 33 5.38 9.42 18.80
N ILE A 34 4.56 8.42 18.54
CA ILE A 34 4.92 7.00 18.65
C ILE A 34 4.58 6.35 17.32
N PRO A 35 5.57 5.97 16.51
CA PRO A 35 5.32 5.32 15.23
C PRO A 35 4.67 3.95 15.46
N ASN A 36 3.83 3.55 14.51
CA ASN A 36 3.34 2.20 14.47
C ASN A 36 4.48 1.22 14.16
N GLY A 37 4.37 0.01 14.70
CA GLY A 37 5.15 -1.15 14.33
C GLY A 37 4.26 -2.27 13.80
N ILE A 38 4.88 -3.29 13.27
CA ILE A 38 4.21 -4.51 12.85
C ILE A 38 4.83 -5.71 13.57
N PRO A 39 4.08 -6.82 13.75
CA PRO A 39 4.64 -8.07 14.24
C PRO A 39 5.74 -8.60 13.30
N ASN A 40 6.67 -9.36 13.85
CA ASN A 40 7.63 -10.09 13.02
C ASN A 40 6.91 -11.05 12.08
N VAL A 41 7.21 -10.96 10.80
CA VAL A 41 6.69 -11.87 9.80
C VAL A 41 7.55 -13.13 9.72
N GLN A 42 6.92 -14.22 9.32
CA GLN A 42 7.60 -15.50 9.05
C GLN A 42 7.31 -15.86 7.60
N PRO A 43 8.20 -15.53 6.64
CA PRO A 43 8.02 -15.89 5.25
C PRO A 43 7.83 -17.40 5.08
N THR A 44 7.03 -17.79 4.09
CA THR A 44 6.73 -19.19 3.82
C THR A 44 7.26 -19.62 2.44
N SER A 45 7.66 -20.89 2.34
CA SER A 45 8.00 -21.52 1.06
C SER A 45 6.78 -22.17 0.38
N LYS A 46 5.61 -22.18 1.03
CA LYS A 46 4.38 -22.70 0.43
C LYS A 46 3.97 -21.84 -0.78
N CYS A 47 3.54 -22.48 -1.85
CA CYS A 47 3.13 -21.83 -3.10
C CYS A 47 1.73 -22.27 -3.59
N ASN A 48 0.96 -22.95 -2.76
CA ASN A 48 -0.31 -23.56 -3.18
C ASN A 48 -1.34 -22.52 -3.58
N TYR A 49 -1.46 -21.45 -2.79
CA TYR A 49 -2.44 -20.40 -3.06
C TYR A 49 -2.05 -19.55 -4.27
N ILE A 50 -0.79 -19.10 -4.36
CA ILE A 50 -0.34 -18.31 -5.51
C ILE A 50 -0.41 -19.12 -6.81
N SER A 51 -0.07 -20.43 -6.77
CA SER A 51 -0.20 -21.33 -7.92
C SER A 51 -1.65 -21.49 -8.36
N SER A 52 -2.61 -21.57 -7.43
CA SER A 52 -4.05 -21.63 -7.75
C SER A 52 -4.57 -20.36 -8.46
N MET A 53 -3.89 -19.23 -8.27
CA MET A 53 -4.16 -17.98 -8.98
C MET A 53 -3.33 -17.81 -10.27
N GLY A 54 -2.56 -18.82 -10.66
CA GLY A 54 -1.67 -18.77 -11.81
C GLY A 54 -0.54 -17.75 -11.65
N LEU A 55 -0.09 -17.50 -10.42
CA LEU A 55 1.06 -16.65 -10.12
C LEU A 55 2.35 -17.48 -10.08
N THR A 56 3.44 -16.88 -10.48
CA THR A 56 4.78 -17.46 -10.43
C THR A 56 5.62 -16.70 -9.41
N PRO A 57 6.31 -17.36 -8.46
CA PRO A 57 7.18 -16.72 -7.51
C PRO A 57 8.17 -15.74 -8.15
N GLY A 58 8.30 -14.54 -7.60
CA GLY A 58 9.17 -13.48 -8.10
C GLY A 58 8.66 -12.78 -9.37
N LYS A 59 7.55 -13.21 -9.95
CA LYS A 59 7.02 -12.70 -11.23
C LYS A 59 5.69 -11.95 -11.06
N TYR A 60 5.48 -11.31 -9.94
CA TYR A 60 4.34 -10.43 -9.75
C TYR A 60 4.65 -9.30 -8.79
N VAL A 61 3.98 -8.20 -9.02
CA VAL A 61 3.97 -7.00 -8.18
C VAL A 61 2.71 -7.05 -7.33
N ILE A 62 2.81 -6.70 -6.05
CA ILE A 62 1.64 -6.63 -5.17
C ILE A 62 1.36 -5.19 -4.74
N SER A 63 0.08 -4.91 -4.54
CA SER A 63 -0.40 -3.73 -3.84
C SER A 63 -1.53 -4.13 -2.90
N VAL A 64 -1.51 -3.64 -1.66
CA VAL A 64 -2.40 -4.10 -0.60
C VAL A 64 -3.15 -2.93 0.00
N GLY A 65 -4.48 -3.03 0.06
CA GLY A 65 -5.31 -1.99 0.67
C GLY A 65 -6.79 -2.14 0.34
N ARG A 66 -7.62 -1.35 1.01
CA ARG A 66 -9.05 -1.23 0.65
C ARG A 66 -9.18 -0.67 -0.77
N ILE A 67 -10.14 -1.16 -1.52
CA ILE A 67 -10.40 -0.64 -2.87
C ILE A 67 -11.21 0.65 -2.76
N THR A 68 -10.48 1.76 -2.63
CA THR A 68 -11.03 3.11 -2.50
C THR A 68 -10.22 4.08 -3.37
N PRO A 69 -10.81 5.21 -3.80
CA PRO A 69 -10.14 6.16 -4.69
C PRO A 69 -8.81 6.69 -4.15
N GLU A 70 -8.70 6.89 -2.84
CA GLU A 70 -7.47 7.38 -2.21
C GLU A 70 -6.28 6.43 -2.31
N LYS A 71 -6.52 5.14 -2.65
CA LYS A 71 -5.46 4.15 -2.85
C LYS A 71 -4.81 4.19 -4.24
N GLY A 72 -5.40 4.92 -5.19
CA GLY A 72 -4.81 5.15 -6.51
C GLY A 72 -4.62 3.90 -7.37
N PHE A 73 -5.43 2.86 -7.16
CA PHE A 73 -5.35 1.64 -7.96
C PHE A 73 -5.66 1.86 -9.44
N ASP A 74 -6.43 2.88 -9.77
CA ASP A 74 -6.69 3.29 -11.15
C ASP A 74 -5.41 3.72 -11.88
N VAL A 75 -4.58 4.53 -11.23
CA VAL A 75 -3.27 4.94 -11.77
C VAL A 75 -2.34 3.74 -11.87
N LEU A 76 -2.28 2.91 -10.83
CA LEU A 76 -1.44 1.71 -10.80
C LEU A 76 -1.80 0.74 -11.94
N ILE A 77 -3.08 0.44 -12.14
CA ILE A 77 -3.54 -0.43 -13.23
C ILE A 77 -3.16 0.17 -14.59
N GLN A 78 -3.44 1.48 -14.80
CA GLN A 78 -3.12 2.15 -16.06
C GLN A 78 -1.63 2.15 -16.37
N ALA A 79 -0.80 2.36 -15.34
CA ALA A 79 0.65 2.28 -15.47
C ALA A 79 1.10 0.86 -15.83
N PHE A 80 0.62 -0.12 -15.08
CA PHE A 80 1.00 -1.51 -15.28
C PHE A 80 0.59 -2.06 -16.66
N GLU A 81 -0.59 -1.68 -17.16
CA GLU A 81 -1.05 -2.09 -18.50
C GLU A 81 -0.22 -1.52 -19.65
N LYS A 82 0.56 -0.45 -19.41
CA LYS A 82 1.51 0.10 -20.40
C LYS A 82 2.84 -0.63 -20.41
N LEU A 83 3.17 -1.38 -19.35
CA LEU A 83 4.42 -2.13 -19.28
C LEU A 83 4.41 -3.32 -20.23
N ASN A 84 5.52 -3.47 -20.96
CA ASN A 84 5.80 -4.68 -21.73
C ASN A 84 6.55 -5.69 -20.84
N THR A 85 5.81 -6.47 -20.06
CA THR A 85 6.37 -7.39 -19.06
C THR A 85 5.54 -8.67 -18.96
N ASP A 86 6.17 -9.76 -18.53
CA ASP A 86 5.53 -11.03 -18.18
C ASP A 86 5.05 -11.09 -16.73
N TYR A 87 5.30 -10.03 -15.95
CA TYR A 87 4.82 -9.92 -14.58
C TYR A 87 3.30 -9.79 -14.51
N LYS A 88 2.74 -10.15 -13.35
CA LYS A 88 1.34 -9.87 -13.00
C LYS A 88 1.27 -8.78 -11.94
N LEU A 89 0.19 -8.01 -11.93
CA LEU A 89 -0.18 -7.11 -10.84
C LEU A 89 -1.24 -7.79 -9.98
N VAL A 90 -0.97 -7.92 -8.70
CA VAL A 90 -1.88 -8.52 -7.72
C VAL A 90 -2.35 -7.43 -6.75
N ILE A 91 -3.64 -7.13 -6.80
CA ILE A 91 -4.29 -6.20 -5.88
C ILE A 91 -4.98 -7.00 -4.79
N VAL A 92 -4.49 -6.85 -3.56
CA VAL A 92 -4.98 -7.53 -2.37
C VAL A 92 -5.87 -6.60 -1.58
N GLY A 93 -7.12 -6.96 -1.42
CA GLY A 93 -8.13 -6.20 -0.68
C GLY A 93 -9.46 -6.19 -1.40
N GLY A 94 -10.42 -5.50 -0.83
CA GLY A 94 -11.78 -5.43 -1.36
C GLY A 94 -12.44 -4.11 -1.01
N VAL A 95 -13.67 -3.96 -1.43
CA VAL A 95 -14.57 -2.85 -1.07
C VAL A 95 -15.31 -3.18 0.24
N GLU A 96 -15.58 -2.17 1.06
CA GLU A 96 -16.38 -2.33 2.29
C GLU A 96 -17.89 -2.30 2.02
N ALA A 97 -18.30 -1.73 0.89
CA ALA A 97 -19.67 -1.66 0.41
C ALA A 97 -19.70 -1.76 -1.12
N GLU A 98 -20.84 -2.10 -1.71
CA GLU A 98 -21.01 -2.03 -3.16
C GLU A 98 -20.58 -0.65 -3.66
N SER A 99 -19.63 -0.61 -4.57
CA SER A 99 -18.99 0.61 -5.05
C SER A 99 -18.75 0.49 -6.55
N ASP A 100 -19.22 1.46 -7.29
CA ASP A 100 -18.93 1.61 -8.72
C ASP A 100 -17.41 1.75 -8.99
N TYR A 101 -16.62 2.07 -7.96
CA TYR A 101 -15.18 2.26 -8.11
C TYR A 101 -14.47 0.96 -8.49
N GLU A 102 -14.80 -0.18 -7.84
CA GLU A 102 -14.21 -1.47 -8.21
C GLU A 102 -14.58 -1.88 -9.64
N GLU A 103 -15.85 -1.66 -10.03
CA GLU A 103 -16.28 -1.92 -11.42
C GLU A 103 -15.54 -1.01 -12.41
N ASN A 104 -15.31 0.24 -12.07
CA ASN A 104 -14.54 1.16 -12.90
C ASN A 104 -13.08 0.75 -13.00
N LEU A 105 -12.45 0.22 -11.93
CA LEU A 105 -11.10 -0.35 -12.00
C LEU A 105 -11.05 -1.54 -12.96
N LYS A 106 -12.04 -2.43 -12.90
CA LYS A 106 -12.11 -3.60 -13.82
C LYS A 106 -12.19 -3.19 -15.29
N LYS A 107 -12.84 -2.06 -15.61
CA LYS A 107 -12.89 -1.52 -16.98
C LYS A 107 -11.54 -1.01 -17.50
N LEU A 108 -10.59 -0.67 -16.62
CA LEU A 108 -9.25 -0.24 -16.99
C LEU A 108 -8.34 -1.40 -17.41
N ILE A 109 -8.70 -2.63 -17.03
CA ILE A 109 -7.91 -3.83 -17.30
C ILE A 109 -8.08 -4.23 -18.76
N LYS A 110 -6.96 -4.33 -19.46
CA LYS A 110 -6.90 -4.69 -20.90
C LYS A 110 -6.29 -6.07 -21.15
N SER A 111 -5.68 -6.64 -20.12
CA SER A 111 -4.96 -7.92 -20.20
C SER A 111 -5.41 -8.87 -19.09
N ASN A 112 -4.92 -10.11 -19.10
CA ASN A 112 -5.13 -11.08 -18.03
C ASN A 112 -4.05 -11.00 -16.93
N ARG A 113 -3.27 -9.89 -16.90
CA ARG A 113 -2.13 -9.74 -15.99
C ARG A 113 -2.52 -9.09 -14.66
N VAL A 114 -3.70 -8.48 -14.54
CA VAL A 114 -4.17 -7.88 -13.29
C VAL A 114 -5.10 -8.85 -12.57
N VAL A 115 -4.78 -9.15 -11.32
CA VAL A 115 -5.48 -10.12 -10.47
C VAL A 115 -5.96 -9.44 -9.20
N PHE A 116 -7.26 -9.51 -8.92
CA PHE A 116 -7.84 -9.11 -7.63
C PHE A 116 -8.04 -10.35 -6.76
N THR A 117 -7.53 -10.33 -5.55
CA THR A 117 -7.69 -11.45 -4.61
C THR A 117 -8.94 -11.35 -3.74
N GLY A 118 -9.53 -10.14 -3.66
CA GLY A 118 -10.43 -9.81 -2.55
C GLY A 118 -9.70 -9.76 -1.21
N TYR A 119 -10.45 -9.79 -0.12
CA TYR A 119 -9.86 -9.87 1.22
C TYR A 119 -9.27 -11.25 1.47
N ILE A 120 -7.97 -11.32 1.73
CA ILE A 120 -7.25 -12.51 2.17
C ILE A 120 -6.46 -12.21 3.44
N PHE A 121 -6.29 -13.21 4.29
CA PHE A 121 -5.64 -13.09 5.59
C PHE A 121 -4.80 -14.33 5.90
N GLY A 122 -3.98 -14.26 6.96
CA GLY A 122 -3.24 -15.38 7.50
C GLY A 122 -2.31 -16.02 6.48
N GLU A 123 -2.37 -17.34 6.32
CA GLU A 123 -1.45 -18.08 5.44
C GLU A 123 -1.51 -17.64 3.98
N LYS A 124 -2.70 -17.31 3.45
CA LYS A 124 -2.84 -16.84 2.05
C LYS A 124 -2.13 -15.51 1.83
N LEU A 125 -2.31 -14.56 2.73
CA LEU A 125 -1.65 -13.25 2.64
C LEU A 125 -0.14 -13.40 2.82
N ASN A 126 0.29 -14.23 3.79
CA ASN A 126 1.70 -14.55 3.97
C ASN A 126 2.32 -15.13 2.70
N GLU A 127 1.63 -16.07 2.04
CA GLU A 127 2.12 -16.69 0.80
C GLU A 127 2.25 -15.66 -0.33
N VAL A 128 1.28 -14.74 -0.47
CA VAL A 128 1.32 -13.68 -1.49
C VAL A 128 2.47 -12.71 -1.25
N TYR A 129 2.71 -12.27 -0.01
CA TYR A 129 3.87 -11.42 0.30
C TYR A 129 5.20 -12.16 0.12
N SER A 130 5.29 -13.41 0.58
CA SER A 130 6.55 -14.17 0.60
C SER A 130 7.14 -14.42 -0.78
N HIS A 131 6.30 -14.41 -1.80
CA HIS A 131 6.71 -14.74 -3.17
C HIS A 131 6.54 -13.59 -4.17
N ALA A 132 6.18 -12.40 -3.71
CA ALA A 132 6.12 -11.22 -4.57
C ALA A 132 7.52 -10.82 -5.04
N GLY A 133 7.60 -10.22 -6.22
CA GLY A 133 8.84 -9.64 -6.73
C GLY A 133 9.03 -8.19 -6.30
N MET A 134 7.93 -7.47 -6.04
CA MET A 134 7.96 -6.05 -5.64
C MET A 134 6.63 -5.68 -4.99
N TYR A 135 6.67 -4.66 -4.14
CA TYR A 135 5.48 -4.02 -3.57
C TYR A 135 5.32 -2.60 -4.11
N VAL A 136 4.09 -2.20 -4.46
CA VAL A 136 3.78 -0.83 -4.89
C VAL A 136 2.69 -0.22 -4.01
N LEU A 137 2.93 1.01 -3.54
CA LEU A 137 1.95 1.85 -2.84
C LEU A 137 1.60 3.06 -3.69
N SER A 138 0.44 3.05 -4.33
CA SER A 138 -0.01 4.11 -5.25
C SER A 138 -0.92 5.16 -4.61
N SER A 139 -1.02 5.18 -3.28
CA SER A 139 -1.96 6.02 -2.55
C SER A 139 -1.73 7.51 -2.74
N TYR A 140 -2.81 8.27 -2.82
CA TYR A 140 -2.80 9.73 -2.77
C TYR A 140 -2.72 10.26 -1.34
N ASN A 141 -3.19 9.48 -0.38
CA ASN A 141 -3.20 9.86 1.03
C ASN A 141 -3.15 8.63 1.94
N GLU A 142 -2.36 8.74 3.01
CA GLU A 142 -2.24 7.73 4.05
C GLU A 142 -2.14 8.41 5.42
N GLY A 143 -2.64 7.74 6.45
CA GLY A 143 -2.34 8.11 7.83
C GLY A 143 -0.93 7.65 8.22
N PHE A 144 -0.75 6.35 8.24
CA PHE A 144 0.53 5.65 8.37
C PHE A 144 0.43 4.32 7.59
N PRO A 145 1.28 4.09 6.58
CA PRO A 145 1.12 2.95 5.68
C PRO A 145 1.68 1.65 6.28
N LEU A 146 0.92 0.99 7.16
CA LEU A 146 1.32 -0.28 7.78
C LEU A 146 1.64 -1.38 6.75
N VAL A 147 0.89 -1.42 5.66
CA VAL A 147 1.10 -2.38 4.56
C VAL A 147 2.47 -2.22 3.88
N LEU A 148 3.05 -1.01 3.93
CA LEU A 148 4.41 -0.78 3.45
C LEU A 148 5.44 -1.38 4.42
N LEU A 149 5.25 -1.22 5.73
CA LEU A 149 6.11 -1.89 6.73
C LEU A 149 6.01 -3.42 6.61
N GLU A 150 4.80 -3.93 6.36
CA GLU A 150 4.60 -5.36 6.11
C GLU A 150 5.44 -5.81 4.90
N ALA A 151 5.33 -5.13 3.76
CA ALA A 151 6.11 -5.45 2.57
C ALA A 151 7.62 -5.45 2.83
N MET A 152 8.12 -4.40 3.51
CA MET A 152 9.53 -4.29 3.89
C MET A 152 9.98 -5.42 4.83
N SER A 153 9.09 -5.92 5.69
CA SER A 153 9.40 -7.05 6.59
C SER A 153 9.53 -8.38 5.85
N TYR A 154 8.91 -8.50 4.67
CA TYR A 154 9.16 -9.59 3.73
C TYR A 154 10.38 -9.34 2.82
N GLN A 155 11.13 -8.25 3.05
CA GLN A 155 12.32 -7.85 2.27
C GLN A 155 11.99 -7.59 0.79
N LEU A 156 10.78 -7.15 0.50
CA LEU A 156 10.40 -6.76 -0.85
C LEU A 156 11.03 -5.42 -1.22
N ASP A 157 11.46 -5.29 -2.46
CA ASP A 157 11.67 -3.99 -3.06
C ASP A 157 10.35 -3.23 -3.07
N VAL A 158 10.40 -1.95 -2.79
CA VAL A 158 9.20 -1.11 -2.66
C VAL A 158 9.26 0.06 -3.63
N LEU A 159 8.11 0.42 -4.18
CA LEU A 159 7.92 1.63 -4.97
C LEU A 159 6.68 2.35 -4.43
N VAL A 160 6.80 3.60 -3.99
CA VAL A 160 5.75 4.29 -3.26
C VAL A 160 5.46 5.67 -3.80
N SER A 161 4.21 6.09 -3.72
CA SER A 161 3.83 7.49 -3.97
C SER A 161 4.58 8.43 -3.03
N ASP A 162 5.10 9.51 -3.60
CA ASP A 162 5.75 10.62 -2.86
C ASP A 162 4.67 11.44 -2.12
N ILE A 163 4.30 10.99 -0.94
CA ILE A 163 3.32 11.63 -0.06
C ILE A 163 3.89 11.78 1.36
N PRO A 164 3.40 12.72 2.17
CA PRO A 164 3.95 12.95 3.51
C PRO A 164 4.03 11.71 4.40
N ALA A 165 3.09 10.78 4.27
CA ALA A 165 3.05 9.58 5.10
C ALA A 165 4.15 8.58 4.76
N THR A 166 4.58 8.48 3.50
CA THR A 166 5.68 7.59 3.08
C THR A 166 7.05 8.10 3.54
N HIS A 167 7.19 9.42 3.74
CA HIS A 167 8.38 10.03 4.36
C HIS A 167 8.49 9.82 5.88
N LEU A 168 7.55 9.12 6.51
CA LEU A 168 7.68 8.64 7.89
C LEU A 168 8.57 7.39 7.99
N ILE A 169 8.85 6.77 6.85
CA ILE A 169 9.63 5.56 6.70
C ILE A 169 10.91 5.95 5.94
N ASP A 170 12.04 5.41 6.37
CA ASP A 170 13.34 5.68 5.74
C ASP A 170 13.49 4.85 4.46
N LEU A 171 13.22 5.48 3.32
CA LEU A 171 13.31 4.90 1.98
C LEU A 171 14.33 5.69 1.15
N LYS A 172 14.87 5.07 0.11
CA LYS A 172 15.74 5.74 -0.86
C LYS A 172 14.93 6.65 -1.77
N GLU A 173 15.54 7.69 -2.29
CA GLU A 173 14.88 8.60 -3.23
C GLU A 173 14.39 7.89 -4.51
N SER A 174 15.09 6.85 -4.94
CA SER A 174 14.68 5.98 -6.04
C SER A 174 13.41 5.18 -5.79
N ASP A 175 12.96 5.07 -4.55
CA ASP A 175 11.79 4.28 -4.19
C ASP A 175 10.49 5.09 -4.26
N TYR A 176 10.59 6.39 -4.62
CA TYR A 176 9.45 7.29 -4.71
C TYR A 176 9.07 7.58 -6.16
N PHE A 177 7.77 7.71 -6.41
CA PHE A 177 7.23 8.23 -7.66
C PHE A 177 6.15 9.28 -7.40
N LYS A 178 5.93 10.17 -8.37
CA LYS A 178 4.95 11.23 -8.25
C LYS A 178 3.52 10.68 -8.18
N PRO A 179 2.73 11.03 -7.15
CA PRO A 179 1.36 10.55 -7.02
C PRO A 179 0.51 10.90 -8.25
N GLY A 180 -0.22 9.92 -8.77
CA GLY A 180 -1.09 10.11 -9.94
C GLY A 180 -0.36 10.13 -11.29
N ASP A 181 0.95 10.01 -11.32
CA ASP A 181 1.71 9.99 -12.57
C ASP A 181 1.90 8.56 -13.09
N VAL A 182 1.11 8.23 -14.12
CA VAL A 182 1.16 6.92 -14.79
C VAL A 182 2.49 6.68 -15.51
N HIS A 183 3.20 7.74 -15.94
CA HIS A 183 4.47 7.63 -16.65
C HIS A 183 5.66 7.48 -15.69
N ASP A 184 5.64 8.19 -14.59
CA ASP A 184 6.69 8.15 -13.58
C ASP A 184 6.76 6.77 -12.92
N SER A 185 5.60 6.20 -12.57
CA SER A 185 5.51 4.86 -11.98
C SER A 185 6.00 3.72 -12.90
N VAL A 186 6.10 3.95 -14.21
CA VAL A 186 6.61 2.98 -15.21
C VAL A 186 8.12 3.02 -15.36
N SER A 187 8.75 4.18 -15.14
CA SER A 187 10.20 4.39 -15.38
C SER A 187 11.11 3.60 -14.42
N TYR A 188 10.61 3.14 -13.31
CA TYR A 188 11.37 2.43 -12.25
C TYR A 188 11.37 0.88 -12.38
N THR A 189 10.83 0.33 -13.46
CA THR A 189 10.73 -1.13 -13.67
C THR A 189 11.85 -1.73 -14.55
N HIS A 190 12.99 -1.06 -14.62
CA HIS A 190 14.19 -1.54 -15.36
C HIS A 190 15.32 -1.96 -14.43
#